data_f5e26af463fdc6f389cc8647fcf525f2
#
_entry.id   f5e26af463fdc6f389cc8647fcf525f2
#
_cell.length_a   1.000
_cell.length_b   1.000
_cell.length_c   1.000
_cell.angle_alpha   90.00
_cell.angle_beta   90.00
_cell.angle_gamma   90.00
#
_symmetry.space_group_name_H-M   'P 1'
#
loop_
_entity.id
_entity.type
_entity.pdbx_description
1 polymer ?
#
loop_
_entity_poly.entity_id
_entity_poly.type
_entity_poly.pdbx_seq_one_letter_code
_entity_poly.pdbx_strand_id
1 'polypeptide(L)'
;RMSNYLNKISKSRSIEKDKLLSIIDDFETELPKDALNNKLIDSLIYEDEMSNYLKNKVDSSFKKISLLKYRKTIKNDKYNRNKIAILYAIGNILPGSGDEGIYSESIIKEIKKIKKNKNIKSVVLYVNSGGGSAFASDLIARELKLLNDEKPLIAYMSDVCASGGYYISMPADTLIASSGSIVGSIGVFGLFPEISGLLNDKLKITTDQIRTNKNIGEIDPFKPLEEDEKKLFQRGINQIYSDFLSIVAEGRSMTTEEVDKLARGKVYYGNEGKELNLIDIVGE
;
A
#
# COMPACT_ATOMS: atom_id res chain seq x y z
N ARG A 1 8.37 -0.23 13.66
CA ARG A 1 7.70 -1.54 13.43
C ARG A 1 8.12 -2.58 14.47
N MET A 2 9.43 -2.81 14.67
CA MET A 2 9.95 -3.80 15.65
C MET A 2 9.43 -3.56 17.07
N SER A 3 9.53 -2.32 17.59
CA SER A 3 9.07 -1.97 18.93
C SER A 3 7.59 -2.31 19.20
N ASN A 4 6.73 -2.19 18.17
CA ASN A 4 5.32 -2.51 18.29
C ASN A 4 5.09 -4.02 18.44
N TYR A 5 5.81 -4.84 17.66
CA TYR A 5 5.76 -6.30 17.81
C TYR A 5 6.26 -6.74 19.19
N LEU A 6 7.41 -6.19 19.63
CA LEU A 6 7.95 -6.47 20.95
C LEU A 6 6.96 -6.13 22.07
N ASN A 7 6.27 -4.99 21.96
CA ASN A 7 5.23 -4.61 22.92
C ASN A 7 4.07 -5.60 22.96
N LYS A 8 3.58 -6.06 21.80
CA LYS A 8 2.49 -7.02 21.71
C LYS A 8 2.91 -8.39 22.29
N ILE A 9 4.09 -8.88 21.93
CA ILE A 9 4.62 -10.15 22.46
C ILE A 9 4.88 -10.06 23.95
N SER A 10 5.57 -9.01 24.41
CA SER A 10 5.85 -8.74 25.82
C SER A 10 4.56 -8.80 26.66
N LYS A 11 3.52 -8.08 26.21
CA LYS A 11 2.23 -8.04 26.88
C LYS A 11 1.50 -9.41 26.86
N SER A 12 1.50 -10.11 25.72
CA SER A 12 0.77 -11.38 25.58
C SER A 12 1.47 -12.55 26.28
N ARG A 13 2.79 -12.52 26.35
CA ARG A 13 3.60 -13.61 26.92
C ARG A 13 4.17 -13.27 28.31
N SER A 14 3.96 -12.05 28.80
CA SER A 14 4.51 -11.57 30.07
C SER A 14 6.04 -11.69 30.13
N ILE A 15 6.72 -11.34 29.03
CA ILE A 15 8.18 -11.37 28.89
C ILE A 15 8.67 -9.93 28.78
N GLU A 16 9.69 -9.56 29.57
CA GLU A 16 10.32 -8.23 29.49
C GLU A 16 10.90 -7.98 28.09
N LYS A 17 10.79 -6.72 27.60
CA LYS A 17 11.24 -6.35 26.25
C LYS A 17 12.72 -6.58 26.03
N ASP A 18 13.54 -6.27 27.04
CA ASP A 18 14.99 -6.46 26.95
C ASP A 18 15.35 -7.93 26.82
N LYS A 19 14.58 -8.81 27.51
CA LYS A 19 14.73 -10.26 27.32
C LYS A 19 14.29 -10.71 25.92
N LEU A 20 13.22 -10.12 25.36
CA LEU A 20 12.83 -10.42 23.97
C LEU A 20 13.89 -9.97 22.97
N LEU A 21 14.53 -8.83 23.20
CA LEU A 21 15.64 -8.37 22.37
C LEU A 21 16.84 -9.32 22.47
N SER A 22 17.24 -9.74 23.67
CA SER A 22 18.33 -10.71 23.84
C SER A 22 18.02 -12.04 23.14
N ILE A 23 16.78 -12.55 23.25
CA ILE A 23 16.35 -13.78 22.55
C ILE A 23 16.53 -13.65 21.03
N ILE A 24 16.25 -12.46 20.47
CA ILE A 24 16.41 -12.20 19.04
C ILE A 24 17.88 -12.06 18.66
N ASP A 25 18.64 -11.25 19.40
CA ASP A 25 20.01 -10.91 19.11
C ASP A 25 20.96 -12.12 19.27
N ASP A 26 20.68 -12.98 20.27
CA ASP A 26 21.47 -14.16 20.59
C ASP A 26 20.94 -15.44 19.92
N PHE A 27 19.94 -15.34 19.05
CA PHE A 27 19.30 -16.48 18.36
C PHE A 27 18.81 -17.58 19.31
N GLU A 28 18.33 -17.20 20.51
CA GLU A 28 17.85 -18.15 21.55
C GLU A 28 16.53 -18.88 21.16
N THR A 29 16.24 -19.08 19.88
CA THR A 29 15.06 -19.78 19.33
C THR A 29 15.43 -20.72 18.19
N GLU A 30 16.69 -21.14 18.10
CA GLU A 30 17.16 -22.01 17.02
C GLU A 30 16.41 -23.37 17.03
N LEU A 31 16.14 -23.90 18.21
CA LEU A 31 15.41 -25.15 18.39
C LEU A 31 14.00 -24.90 18.97
N PRO A 32 13.02 -25.76 18.66
CA PRO A 32 11.67 -25.65 19.25
C PRO A 32 11.67 -25.64 20.79
N LYS A 33 12.59 -26.36 21.42
CA LYS A 33 12.77 -26.36 22.89
C LYS A 33 13.18 -25.02 23.45
N ASP A 34 13.94 -24.24 22.70
CA ASP A 34 14.37 -22.91 23.12
C ASP A 34 13.20 -21.96 23.18
N ALA A 35 12.28 -22.04 22.22
CA ALA A 35 11.06 -21.28 22.23
C ALA A 35 10.15 -21.61 23.43
N LEU A 36 10.12 -22.89 23.84
CA LEU A 36 9.42 -23.31 25.06
C LEU A 36 10.09 -22.80 26.33
N ASN A 37 11.42 -22.95 26.42
CA ASN A 37 12.23 -22.48 27.56
C ASN A 37 12.10 -20.96 27.77
N ASN A 38 12.08 -20.23 26.66
CA ASN A 38 11.91 -18.77 26.65
C ASN A 38 10.42 -18.35 26.75
N LYS A 39 9.49 -19.26 26.99
CA LYS A 39 8.04 -19.02 27.18
C LYS A 39 7.36 -18.36 25.97
N LEU A 40 7.96 -18.46 24.79
CA LEU A 40 7.37 -17.94 23.54
C LEU A 40 6.22 -18.82 23.07
N ILE A 41 6.24 -20.12 23.41
CA ILE A 41 5.16 -21.09 23.18
C ILE A 41 4.80 -21.79 24.48
N ASP A 42 3.61 -22.39 24.55
CA ASP A 42 3.10 -23.01 25.78
C ASP A 42 3.48 -24.48 25.90
N SER A 43 3.67 -25.18 24.80
CA SER A 43 4.04 -26.61 24.79
C SER A 43 4.62 -27.03 23.44
N LEU A 44 5.34 -28.15 23.47
CA LEU A 44 5.77 -28.89 22.30
C LEU A 44 5.04 -30.23 22.32
N ILE A 45 4.16 -30.41 21.38
CA ILE A 45 3.32 -31.62 21.30
C ILE A 45 3.16 -32.09 19.86
N TYR A 46 2.97 -33.36 19.64
CA TYR A 46 2.62 -33.91 18.34
C TYR A 46 1.11 -33.71 18.05
N GLU A 47 0.69 -33.92 16.82
CA GLU A 47 -0.70 -33.70 16.38
C GLU A 47 -1.71 -34.61 17.11
N ASP A 48 -1.30 -35.84 17.38
CA ASP A 48 -2.12 -36.82 18.15
C ASP A 48 -2.30 -36.34 19.60
N GLU A 49 -1.24 -35.83 20.24
CA GLU A 49 -1.30 -35.27 21.59
C GLU A 49 -2.19 -34.04 21.64
N MET A 50 -2.09 -33.13 20.62
CA MET A 50 -3.00 -31.99 20.48
C MET A 50 -4.46 -32.47 20.40
N SER A 51 -4.71 -33.53 19.64
CA SER A 51 -6.06 -34.09 19.52
C SER A 51 -6.59 -34.61 20.86
N ASN A 52 -5.74 -35.23 21.67
CA ASN A 52 -6.09 -35.69 23.01
C ASN A 52 -6.29 -34.51 23.98
N TYR A 53 -5.41 -33.52 23.94
CA TYR A 53 -5.56 -32.27 24.71
C TYR A 53 -6.91 -31.58 24.44
N LEU A 54 -7.30 -31.46 23.17
CA LEU A 54 -8.59 -30.87 22.78
C LEU A 54 -9.78 -31.72 23.24
N LYS A 55 -9.72 -33.05 23.14
CA LYS A 55 -10.76 -33.94 23.67
C LYS A 55 -10.99 -33.75 25.18
N ASN A 56 -9.91 -33.55 25.92
CA ASN A 56 -10.00 -33.35 27.37
C ASN A 56 -10.54 -31.95 27.75
N LYS A 57 -10.41 -30.96 26.85
CA LYS A 57 -10.88 -29.58 27.06
C LYS A 57 -12.36 -29.40 26.70
N VAL A 58 -12.89 -30.14 25.72
CA VAL A 58 -14.17 -29.80 25.06
C VAL A 58 -15.23 -30.92 25.18
N ASP A 59 -14.95 -32.01 25.83
CA ASP A 59 -15.78 -33.22 25.81
C ASP A 59 -15.37 -34.23 24.73
N SER A 60 -15.61 -35.49 25.01
CA SER A 60 -15.09 -36.65 24.24
C SER A 60 -15.57 -36.74 22.78
N SER A 61 -16.52 -35.91 22.36
CA SER A 61 -17.16 -35.96 21.04
C SER A 61 -16.85 -34.77 20.13
N PHE A 62 -15.77 -34.02 20.35
CA PHE A 62 -15.48 -32.83 19.51
C PHE A 62 -15.22 -33.18 18.06
N LYS A 63 -15.78 -32.40 17.16
CA LYS A 63 -15.56 -32.52 15.71
C LYS A 63 -14.71 -31.35 15.22
N LYS A 64 -13.58 -31.68 14.59
CA LYS A 64 -12.77 -30.65 13.90
C LYS A 64 -13.55 -30.15 12.69
N ILE A 65 -13.65 -28.82 12.54
CA ILE A 65 -14.21 -28.17 11.37
C ILE A 65 -13.16 -27.21 10.80
N SER A 66 -12.97 -27.20 9.49
CA SER A 66 -12.10 -26.23 8.85
C SER A 66 -12.72 -24.83 8.92
N LEU A 67 -11.87 -23.78 8.95
CA LEU A 67 -12.32 -22.40 8.98
C LEU A 67 -13.30 -22.06 7.83
N LEU A 68 -13.06 -22.64 6.64
CA LEU A 68 -13.94 -22.47 5.48
C LEU A 68 -15.33 -23.11 5.69
N LYS A 69 -15.39 -24.27 6.34
CA LYS A 69 -16.68 -24.90 6.70
C LYS A 69 -17.38 -24.14 7.82
N TYR A 70 -16.61 -23.68 8.84
CA TYR A 70 -17.16 -22.87 9.94
C TYR A 70 -17.78 -21.58 9.40
N ARG A 71 -17.09 -20.86 8.49
CA ARG A 71 -17.62 -19.66 7.84
C ARG A 71 -18.99 -19.92 7.16
N LYS A 72 -19.22 -21.11 6.61
CA LYS A 72 -20.50 -21.47 5.98
C LYS A 72 -21.62 -21.73 7.01
N THR A 73 -21.29 -21.99 8.28
CA THR A 73 -22.31 -22.20 9.34
C THR A 73 -22.76 -20.89 9.97
N ILE A 74 -22.02 -19.80 9.78
CA ILE A 74 -22.45 -18.48 10.21
C ILE A 74 -23.66 -18.11 9.33
N LYS A 75 -24.84 -18.20 9.91
CA LYS A 75 -26.07 -17.74 9.24
C LYS A 75 -25.91 -16.23 9.03
N ASN A 76 -25.84 -15.80 7.78
CA ASN A 76 -25.99 -14.39 7.47
C ASN A 76 -27.41 -13.98 7.86
N ASP A 77 -27.53 -13.23 8.94
CA ASP A 77 -28.78 -12.59 9.30
C ASP A 77 -29.25 -11.74 8.11
N LYS A 78 -30.53 -11.98 7.76
CA LYS A 78 -31.35 -11.26 6.78
C LYS A 78 -30.60 -10.46 5.72
N TYR A 79 -30.68 -10.91 4.50
CA TYR A 79 -30.20 -10.26 3.28
C TYR A 79 -30.59 -8.77 3.30
N ASN A 80 -29.71 -7.93 3.81
CA ASN A 80 -29.91 -6.50 3.71
C ASN A 80 -29.61 -6.09 2.26
N ARG A 81 -30.53 -5.36 1.64
CA ARG A 81 -30.32 -4.83 0.28
C ARG A 81 -29.15 -3.84 0.23
N ASN A 82 -28.87 -3.17 1.34
CA ASN A 82 -27.76 -2.23 1.45
C ASN A 82 -26.44 -2.99 1.60
N LYS A 83 -25.47 -2.61 0.79
CA LYS A 83 -24.15 -3.23 0.70
C LYS A 83 -23.06 -2.18 0.93
N ILE A 84 -21.93 -2.64 1.46
CA ILE A 84 -20.67 -1.93 1.44
C ILE A 84 -19.80 -2.60 0.37
N ALA A 85 -19.22 -1.84 -0.54
CA ALA A 85 -18.23 -2.37 -1.48
C ALA A 85 -16.84 -2.27 -0.89
N ILE A 86 -16.03 -3.30 -1.09
CA ILE A 86 -14.59 -3.23 -0.84
C ILE A 86 -13.91 -3.27 -2.20
N LEU A 87 -13.19 -2.19 -2.52
CA LEU A 87 -12.42 -2.05 -3.75
C LEU A 87 -10.93 -2.28 -3.40
N TYR A 88 -10.36 -3.34 -3.93
CA TYR A 88 -8.96 -3.67 -3.68
C TYR A 88 -8.03 -2.98 -4.68
N ALA A 89 -7.07 -2.21 -4.17
CA ALA A 89 -5.98 -1.58 -4.90
C ALA A 89 -4.65 -2.15 -4.38
N ILE A 90 -4.21 -3.27 -4.99
CA ILE A 90 -3.04 -4.02 -4.53
C ILE A 90 -2.01 -4.12 -5.66
N GLY A 91 -0.75 -3.80 -5.37
CA GLY A 91 0.37 -3.85 -6.30
C GLY A 91 0.73 -2.50 -6.92
N ASN A 92 1.45 -2.54 -8.05
CA ASN A 92 1.90 -1.34 -8.74
C ASN A 92 0.77 -0.69 -9.52
N ILE A 93 0.77 0.64 -9.56
CA ILE A 93 -0.19 1.43 -10.35
C ILE A 93 0.34 1.59 -11.77
N LEU A 94 -0.45 1.13 -12.73
CA LEU A 94 -0.08 1.04 -14.14
C LEU A 94 -1.17 1.66 -15.04
N PRO A 95 -0.81 2.27 -16.17
CA PRO A 95 -1.79 2.71 -17.17
C PRO A 95 -2.42 1.53 -17.91
N GLY A 96 -3.61 1.74 -18.48
CA GLY A 96 -4.33 0.76 -19.29
C GLY A 96 -5.10 -0.29 -18.50
N SER A 97 -5.23 -1.48 -19.06
CA SER A 97 -6.01 -2.61 -18.54
C SER A 97 -5.13 -3.82 -18.25
N GLY A 98 -5.40 -4.55 -17.16
CA GLY A 98 -4.67 -5.76 -16.77
C GLY A 98 -5.17 -6.31 -15.43
N ASP A 99 -4.57 -7.44 -15.00
CA ASP A 99 -5.01 -8.21 -13.82
C ASP A 99 -3.95 -8.26 -12.71
N GLU A 100 -2.65 -8.13 -13.03
CA GLU A 100 -1.55 -8.18 -12.07
C GLU A 100 -1.12 -6.76 -11.66
N GLY A 101 -1.89 -6.12 -10.77
CA GLY A 101 -1.64 -4.77 -10.29
C GLY A 101 -2.87 -3.87 -10.35
N ILE A 102 -2.65 -2.58 -10.19
CA ILE A 102 -3.69 -1.55 -10.20
C ILE A 102 -3.67 -0.86 -11.56
N TYR A 103 -4.38 -1.43 -12.52
CA TYR A 103 -4.51 -0.84 -13.85
C TYR A 103 -5.62 0.21 -13.88
N SER A 104 -5.30 1.43 -14.36
CA SER A 104 -6.21 2.57 -14.30
C SER A 104 -7.56 2.28 -14.96
N GLU A 105 -7.60 1.72 -16.16
CA GLU A 105 -8.87 1.42 -16.85
C GLU A 105 -9.67 0.32 -16.14
N SER A 106 -8.98 -0.73 -15.65
CA SER A 106 -9.64 -1.84 -14.94
C SER A 106 -10.31 -1.33 -13.65
N ILE A 107 -9.59 -0.60 -12.80
CA ILE A 107 -10.12 -0.13 -11.52
C ILE A 107 -11.20 0.95 -11.73
N ILE A 108 -11.03 1.87 -12.68
CA ILE A 108 -12.02 2.88 -13.05
C ILE A 108 -13.33 2.24 -13.51
N LYS A 109 -13.26 1.15 -14.26
CA LYS A 109 -14.46 0.38 -14.67
C LYS A 109 -15.22 -0.16 -13.45
N GLU A 110 -14.49 -0.68 -12.44
CA GLU A 110 -15.12 -1.16 -11.21
C GLU A 110 -15.69 0.01 -10.37
N ILE A 111 -14.97 1.14 -10.26
CA ILE A 111 -15.47 2.35 -9.60
C ILE A 111 -16.79 2.80 -10.22
N LYS A 112 -16.88 2.85 -11.56
CA LYS A 112 -18.09 3.22 -12.29
C LYS A 112 -19.25 2.23 -12.08
N LYS A 113 -18.97 0.93 -11.94
CA LYS A 113 -19.99 -0.07 -11.57
C LYS A 113 -20.51 0.14 -10.15
N ILE A 114 -19.60 0.37 -9.19
CA ILE A 114 -19.94 0.65 -7.80
C ILE A 114 -20.82 1.91 -7.72
N LYS A 115 -20.42 2.96 -8.41
CA LYS A 115 -21.15 4.24 -8.47
C LYS A 115 -22.58 4.07 -8.94
N LYS A 116 -22.81 3.32 -10.01
CA LYS A 116 -24.16 3.05 -10.58
C LYS A 116 -25.02 2.14 -9.72
N ASN A 117 -24.45 1.34 -8.82
CA ASN A 117 -25.21 0.37 -8.04
C ASN A 117 -25.87 1.01 -6.82
N LYS A 118 -27.19 1.24 -6.88
CA LYS A 118 -27.99 1.86 -5.81
C LYS A 118 -28.02 1.08 -4.49
N ASN A 119 -27.69 -0.22 -4.51
CA ASN A 119 -27.61 -1.04 -3.29
C ASN A 119 -26.29 -0.84 -2.53
N ILE A 120 -25.24 -0.33 -3.17
CA ILE A 120 -23.98 0.00 -2.52
C ILE A 120 -24.13 1.40 -1.91
N LYS A 121 -23.99 1.49 -0.59
CA LYS A 121 -24.19 2.71 0.19
C LYS A 121 -22.91 3.39 0.62
N SER A 122 -21.83 2.65 0.70
CA SER A 122 -20.48 3.15 1.04
C SER A 122 -19.42 2.26 0.43
N VAL A 123 -18.20 2.78 0.37
CA VAL A 123 -17.06 2.09 -0.25
C VAL A 123 -15.87 2.12 0.70
N VAL A 124 -15.18 1.00 0.80
CA VAL A 124 -13.86 0.91 1.42
C VAL A 124 -12.85 0.65 0.31
N LEU A 125 -11.95 1.59 0.10
CA LEU A 125 -10.78 1.43 -0.74
C LEU A 125 -9.66 0.78 0.08
N TYR A 126 -9.38 -0.49 -0.17
CA TYR A 126 -8.27 -1.21 0.46
C TYR A 126 -7.01 -1.02 -0.36
N VAL A 127 -6.00 -0.31 0.18
CA VAL A 127 -4.77 0.01 -0.54
C VAL A 127 -3.58 -0.73 0.04
N ASN A 128 -2.88 -1.48 -0.81
CA ASN A 128 -1.55 -2.03 -0.53
C ASN A 128 -0.65 -1.81 -1.74
N SER A 129 -0.07 -0.61 -1.84
CA SER A 129 0.65 -0.16 -3.03
C SER A 129 1.80 0.77 -2.67
N GLY A 130 2.96 0.53 -3.28
CA GLY A 130 4.10 1.46 -3.27
C GLY A 130 3.96 2.59 -4.30
N GLY A 131 2.86 2.64 -5.05
CA GLY A 131 2.63 3.61 -6.11
C GLY A 131 2.91 3.09 -7.51
N GLY A 132 3.31 3.97 -8.41
CA GLY A 132 3.57 3.67 -9.81
C GLY A 132 3.38 4.87 -10.71
N SER A 133 2.69 4.71 -11.84
CA SER A 133 2.43 5.76 -12.81
C SER A 133 1.64 6.93 -12.20
N ALA A 134 2.21 8.12 -12.23
CA ALA A 134 1.55 9.35 -11.78
C ALA A 134 0.27 9.63 -12.59
N PHE A 135 0.34 9.46 -13.91
CA PHE A 135 -0.82 9.63 -14.80
C PHE A 135 -1.96 8.68 -14.45
N ALA A 136 -1.66 7.39 -14.23
CA ALA A 136 -2.67 6.41 -13.84
C ALA A 136 -3.26 6.72 -12.46
N SER A 137 -2.43 7.17 -11.51
CA SER A 137 -2.86 7.57 -10.16
C SER A 137 -3.82 8.75 -10.21
N ASP A 138 -3.54 9.74 -11.05
CA ASP A 138 -4.41 10.92 -11.21
C ASP A 138 -5.78 10.55 -11.78
N LEU A 139 -5.81 9.73 -12.83
CA LEU A 139 -7.07 9.24 -13.40
C LEU A 139 -7.91 8.47 -12.37
N ILE A 140 -7.27 7.61 -11.57
CA ILE A 140 -7.96 6.83 -10.53
C ILE A 140 -8.46 7.77 -9.42
N ALA A 141 -7.64 8.69 -8.93
CA ALA A 141 -8.01 9.64 -7.90
C ALA A 141 -9.19 10.52 -8.34
N ARG A 142 -9.18 10.99 -9.60
CA ARG A 142 -10.30 11.74 -10.17
C ARG A 142 -11.62 10.95 -10.12
N GLU A 143 -11.59 9.68 -10.49
CA GLU A 143 -12.80 8.85 -10.50
C GLU A 143 -13.26 8.49 -9.07
N LEU A 144 -12.32 8.31 -8.13
CA LEU A 144 -12.62 8.13 -6.71
C LEU A 144 -13.24 9.38 -6.09
N LYS A 145 -12.78 10.57 -6.46
CA LYS A 145 -13.39 11.84 -6.04
C LYS A 145 -14.85 11.92 -6.50
N LEU A 146 -15.12 11.59 -7.78
CA LEU A 146 -16.47 11.55 -8.32
C LEU A 146 -17.34 10.44 -7.68
N LEU A 147 -16.75 9.38 -7.17
CA LEU A 147 -17.45 8.37 -6.39
C LEU A 147 -17.79 8.92 -5.00
N ASN A 148 -16.83 9.59 -4.35
CA ASN A 148 -17.00 10.14 -3.00
C ASN A 148 -18.09 11.23 -2.96
N ASP A 149 -18.26 12.01 -4.02
CA ASP A 149 -19.36 12.98 -4.14
C ASP A 149 -20.75 12.32 -4.03
N GLU A 150 -20.88 11.01 -4.29
CA GLU A 150 -22.15 10.28 -4.28
C GLU A 150 -22.26 9.25 -3.14
N LYS A 151 -21.15 8.71 -2.67
CA LYS A 151 -21.11 7.61 -1.68
C LYS A 151 -19.91 7.76 -0.77
N PRO A 152 -20.08 7.72 0.56
CA PRO A 152 -18.99 7.79 1.51
C PRO A 152 -17.87 6.82 1.16
N LEU A 153 -16.65 7.31 1.12
CA LEU A 153 -15.43 6.58 0.79
C LEU A 153 -14.44 6.60 1.95
N ILE A 154 -14.04 5.43 2.40
CA ILE A 154 -12.98 5.26 3.40
C ILE A 154 -11.80 4.59 2.72
N ALA A 155 -10.59 5.10 2.91
CA ALA A 155 -9.37 4.42 2.49
C ALA A 155 -8.73 3.70 3.67
N TYR A 156 -8.56 2.39 3.55
CA TYR A 156 -7.79 1.57 4.48
C TYR A 156 -6.42 1.26 3.87
N MET A 157 -5.40 1.80 4.51
CA MET A 157 -4.00 1.66 4.11
C MET A 157 -3.39 0.46 4.82
N SER A 158 -3.10 -0.60 4.08
CA SER A 158 -2.53 -1.85 4.60
C SER A 158 -1.02 -1.73 4.87
N ASP A 159 -0.22 -2.71 4.49
CA ASP A 159 1.23 -2.71 4.78
C ASP A 159 1.96 -1.50 4.19
N VAL A 160 1.64 -1.14 2.94
CA VAL A 160 2.23 -0.02 2.22
C VAL A 160 1.14 0.77 1.49
N CYS A 161 1.11 2.07 1.73
CA CYS A 161 0.30 3.02 0.98
C CYS A 161 1.14 4.27 0.72
N ALA A 162 1.98 4.20 -0.30
CA ALA A 162 3.01 5.17 -0.57
C ALA A 162 2.95 5.70 -2.01
N SER A 163 3.47 6.92 -2.23
CA SER A 163 3.52 7.55 -3.56
C SER A 163 2.15 7.54 -4.25
N GLY A 164 2.02 6.97 -5.45
CA GLY A 164 0.72 6.83 -6.13
C GLY A 164 -0.36 6.13 -5.31
N GLY A 165 -0.01 5.18 -4.42
CA GLY A 165 -0.96 4.55 -3.49
C GLY A 165 -1.54 5.55 -2.49
N TYR A 166 -0.71 6.43 -1.96
CA TYR A 166 -1.15 7.53 -1.11
C TYR A 166 -1.96 8.57 -1.89
N TYR A 167 -1.52 8.90 -3.13
CA TYR A 167 -2.22 9.81 -4.04
C TYR A 167 -3.68 9.39 -4.27
N ILE A 168 -3.93 8.12 -4.63
CA ILE A 168 -5.30 7.64 -4.90
C ILE A 168 -6.17 7.55 -3.64
N SER A 169 -5.57 7.61 -2.45
CA SER A 169 -6.30 7.58 -1.19
C SER A 169 -6.82 8.95 -0.77
N MET A 170 -6.27 10.04 -1.32
CA MET A 170 -6.60 11.42 -0.91
C MET A 170 -8.07 11.81 -1.09
N PRO A 171 -8.79 11.31 -2.11
CA PRO A 171 -10.22 11.62 -2.24
C PRO A 171 -11.14 11.01 -1.18
N ALA A 172 -10.64 10.17 -0.27
CA ALA A 172 -11.47 9.54 0.75
C ALA A 172 -11.79 10.47 1.93
N ASP A 173 -12.99 10.30 2.52
CA ASP A 173 -13.42 11.05 3.71
C ASP A 173 -12.60 10.73 4.95
N THR A 174 -12.07 9.52 5.02
CA THR A 174 -11.30 9.05 6.19
C THR A 174 -10.20 8.11 5.73
N LEU A 175 -9.00 8.37 6.24
CA LEU A 175 -7.80 7.56 6.00
C LEU A 175 -7.48 6.75 7.25
N ILE A 176 -7.49 5.44 7.14
CA ILE A 176 -7.18 4.51 8.23
C ILE A 176 -5.93 3.71 7.86
N ALA A 177 -4.97 3.63 8.78
CA ALA A 177 -3.78 2.81 8.62
C ALA A 177 -3.47 2.03 9.89
N SER A 178 -2.82 0.88 9.79
CA SER A 178 -2.29 0.22 10.99
C SER A 178 -1.06 0.97 11.51
N SER A 179 -0.73 0.77 12.78
CA SER A 179 0.45 1.40 13.39
C SER A 179 1.76 1.11 12.67
N GLY A 180 1.84 -0.02 11.99
CA GLY A 180 3.02 -0.48 11.23
C GLY A 180 2.95 -0.22 9.73
N SER A 181 1.87 0.32 9.20
CA SER A 181 1.74 0.68 7.78
C SER A 181 2.76 1.75 7.40
N ILE A 182 3.32 1.64 6.21
CA ILE A 182 4.17 2.67 5.61
C ILE A 182 3.28 3.57 4.77
N VAL A 183 3.23 4.87 5.10
CA VAL A 183 2.39 5.86 4.40
C VAL A 183 3.23 7.05 3.92
N GLY A 184 2.67 7.85 3.03
CA GLY A 184 3.32 9.06 2.52
C GLY A 184 4.13 8.80 1.25
N SER A 185 5.45 8.96 1.26
CA SER A 185 6.31 8.98 0.06
C SER A 185 5.76 9.96 -0.99
N ILE A 186 5.35 11.16 -0.51
CA ILE A 186 4.85 12.23 -1.37
C ILE A 186 6.04 12.78 -2.16
N GLY A 187 6.19 12.29 -3.39
CA GLY A 187 7.35 12.62 -4.21
C GLY A 187 7.23 12.04 -5.61
N VAL A 188 8.02 12.58 -6.52
CA VAL A 188 8.05 12.19 -7.93
C VAL A 188 9.50 12.07 -8.37
N PHE A 189 9.79 11.07 -9.16
CA PHE A 189 11.06 10.94 -9.84
C PHE A 189 10.84 10.45 -11.29
N GLY A 190 11.75 10.83 -12.17
CA GLY A 190 11.81 10.31 -13.53
C GLY A 190 13.10 9.49 -13.72
N LEU A 191 13.00 8.37 -14.41
CA LEU A 191 14.14 7.54 -14.80
C LEU A 191 14.28 7.58 -16.32
N PHE A 192 15.43 8.03 -16.78
CA PHE A 192 15.75 8.13 -18.20
C PHE A 192 16.97 7.27 -18.50
N PRO A 193 16.78 6.05 -19.03
CA PRO A 193 17.92 5.21 -19.40
C PRO A 193 18.66 5.82 -20.60
N GLU A 194 19.99 5.81 -20.54
CA GLU A 194 20.88 6.24 -21.61
C GLU A 194 21.89 5.11 -21.88
N ILE A 195 21.96 4.63 -23.11
CA ILE A 195 22.76 3.47 -23.49
C ILE A 195 23.75 3.78 -24.64
N SER A 196 23.97 5.04 -24.96
CA SER A 196 24.88 5.44 -26.08
C SER A 196 26.30 4.92 -25.86
N GLY A 197 26.82 4.97 -24.62
CA GLY A 197 28.14 4.44 -24.33
C GLY A 197 28.24 2.92 -24.54
N LEU A 198 27.20 2.17 -24.22
CA LEU A 198 27.16 0.72 -24.50
C LEU A 198 27.22 0.48 -26.03
N LEU A 199 26.40 1.18 -26.79
CA LEU A 199 26.30 1.01 -28.24
C LEU A 199 27.60 1.46 -28.93
N ASN A 200 28.04 2.68 -28.71
CA ASN A 200 29.17 3.28 -29.43
C ASN A 200 30.51 2.66 -29.01
N ASP A 201 30.75 2.54 -27.68
CA ASP A 201 32.07 2.17 -27.16
C ASP A 201 32.28 0.66 -27.11
N LYS A 202 31.23 -0.11 -26.74
CA LYS A 202 31.34 -1.57 -26.55
C LYS A 202 30.89 -2.34 -27.78
N LEU A 203 29.74 -2.00 -28.35
CA LEU A 203 29.16 -2.76 -29.48
C LEU A 203 29.56 -2.20 -30.85
N LYS A 204 30.17 -0.99 -30.91
CA LYS A 204 30.55 -0.31 -32.14
C LYS A 204 29.36 -0.08 -33.08
N ILE A 205 28.17 0.13 -32.51
CA ILE A 205 26.95 0.46 -33.21
C ILE A 205 26.76 1.98 -33.13
N THR A 206 26.69 2.64 -34.29
CA THR A 206 26.36 4.08 -34.37
C THR A 206 24.91 4.26 -34.72
N THR A 207 24.27 5.25 -34.12
CA THR A 207 22.88 5.63 -34.41
C THR A 207 22.87 6.96 -35.15
N ASP A 208 21.96 7.11 -36.11
CA ASP A 208 21.70 8.36 -36.81
C ASP A 208 20.24 8.77 -36.59
N GLN A 209 19.97 10.08 -36.50
CA GLN A 209 18.65 10.60 -36.20
C GLN A 209 18.28 11.72 -37.18
N ILE A 210 17.13 11.53 -37.83
CA ILE A 210 16.52 12.57 -38.66
C ILE A 210 15.40 13.23 -37.85
N ARG A 211 15.47 14.53 -37.71
CA ARG A 211 14.48 15.32 -36.96
C ARG A 211 13.78 16.31 -37.86
N THR A 212 12.47 16.46 -37.68
CA THR A 212 11.69 17.51 -38.36
C THR A 212 11.81 18.87 -37.67
N ASN A 213 12.02 18.85 -36.34
CA ASN A 213 12.14 20.03 -35.49
C ASN A 213 13.30 19.89 -34.51
N LYS A 214 13.77 21.01 -33.93
CA LYS A 214 14.84 21.00 -32.92
C LYS A 214 14.48 20.20 -31.69
N ASN A 215 13.26 20.35 -31.19
CA ASN A 215 12.76 19.63 -30.00
C ASN A 215 11.52 18.84 -30.38
N ILE A 216 11.62 17.52 -30.35
CA ILE A 216 10.52 16.61 -30.67
C ILE A 216 9.81 16.06 -29.39
N GLY A 217 10.30 16.42 -28.19
CA GLY A 217 9.71 15.99 -26.92
C GLY A 217 9.83 14.49 -26.62
N GLU A 218 10.60 13.77 -27.41
CA GLU A 218 10.79 12.32 -27.28
C GLU A 218 12.14 12.01 -26.62
N ILE A 219 12.14 11.08 -25.67
CA ILE A 219 13.36 10.60 -25.03
C ILE A 219 14.03 9.61 -25.95
N ASP A 220 15.23 9.91 -26.40
CA ASP A 220 16.07 9.01 -27.16
C ASP A 220 17.10 8.35 -26.23
N PRO A 221 16.97 7.02 -25.94
CA PRO A 221 17.91 6.34 -25.07
C PRO A 221 19.31 6.13 -25.71
N PHE A 222 19.43 6.42 -26.99
CA PHE A 222 20.66 6.22 -27.76
C PHE A 222 21.59 7.43 -27.77
N LYS A 223 21.21 8.51 -27.10
CA LYS A 223 22.02 9.71 -26.91
C LYS A 223 21.87 10.29 -25.52
N PRO A 224 22.87 11.03 -25.01
CA PRO A 224 22.73 11.82 -23.81
C PRO A 224 21.64 12.87 -23.96
N LEU A 225 20.87 13.14 -22.90
CA LEU A 225 19.90 14.23 -22.85
C LEU A 225 20.61 15.59 -22.98
N GLU A 226 20.13 16.40 -23.92
CA GLU A 226 20.55 17.80 -24.05
C GLU A 226 20.00 18.66 -22.90
N GLU A 227 20.63 19.81 -22.62
CA GLU A 227 20.22 20.65 -21.49
C GLU A 227 18.79 21.19 -21.62
N ASP A 228 18.32 21.43 -22.83
CA ASP A 228 16.94 21.86 -23.06
C ASP A 228 15.94 20.72 -22.87
N GLU A 229 16.32 19.49 -23.22
CA GLU A 229 15.54 18.27 -22.94
C GLU A 229 15.45 18.03 -21.42
N LYS A 230 16.55 18.14 -20.68
CA LYS A 230 16.57 18.04 -19.20
C LYS A 230 15.64 19.07 -18.55
N LYS A 231 15.65 20.32 -19.01
CA LYS A 231 14.76 21.37 -18.50
C LYS A 231 13.28 21.04 -18.76
N LEU A 232 12.97 20.51 -19.96
CA LEU A 232 11.62 20.11 -20.31
C LEU A 232 11.12 19.00 -19.38
N PHE A 233 11.91 17.95 -19.17
CA PHE A 233 11.57 16.86 -18.26
C PHE A 233 11.45 17.31 -16.80
N GLN A 234 12.39 18.16 -16.35
CA GLN A 234 12.34 18.72 -14.99
C GLN A 234 11.06 19.54 -14.79
N ARG A 235 10.62 20.29 -15.78
CA ARG A 235 9.35 21.02 -15.73
C ARG A 235 8.16 20.09 -15.58
N GLY A 236 8.15 18.96 -16.32
CA GLY A 236 7.10 17.93 -16.20
C GLY A 236 7.08 17.29 -14.81
N ILE A 237 8.26 16.92 -14.28
CA ILE A 237 8.38 16.36 -12.93
C ILE A 237 7.90 17.36 -11.88
N ASN A 238 8.29 18.63 -11.99
CA ASN A 238 7.87 19.68 -11.06
C ASN A 238 6.35 19.89 -11.09
N GLN A 239 5.73 19.82 -12.28
CA GLN A 239 4.27 19.92 -12.39
C GLN A 239 3.57 18.76 -11.67
N ILE A 240 4.00 17.52 -11.93
CA ILE A 240 3.43 16.34 -11.26
C ILE A 240 3.62 16.42 -9.74
N TYR A 241 4.77 16.93 -9.28
CA TYR A 241 5.01 17.13 -7.85
C TYR A 241 4.07 18.19 -7.25
N SER A 242 3.88 19.30 -7.94
CA SER A 242 2.93 20.34 -7.54
C SER A 242 1.50 19.82 -7.46
N ASP A 243 1.08 19.00 -8.44
CA ASP A 243 -0.24 18.37 -8.44
C ASP A 243 -0.39 17.40 -7.25
N PHE A 244 0.68 16.65 -6.91
CA PHE A 244 0.68 15.77 -5.76
C PHE A 244 0.57 16.55 -4.45
N LEU A 245 1.33 17.65 -4.28
CA LEU A 245 1.19 18.51 -3.10
C LEU A 245 -0.24 19.05 -2.99
N SER A 246 -0.84 19.44 -4.10
CA SER A 246 -2.18 20.04 -4.14
C SER A 246 -3.27 19.04 -3.73
N ILE A 247 -3.25 17.80 -4.24
CA ILE A 247 -4.26 16.80 -3.87
C ILE A 247 -4.13 16.37 -2.40
N VAL A 248 -2.90 16.30 -1.87
CA VAL A 248 -2.68 16.02 -0.46
C VAL A 248 -3.14 17.19 0.41
N ALA A 249 -2.81 18.42 0.03
CA ALA A 249 -3.25 19.63 0.71
C ALA A 249 -4.79 19.69 0.81
N GLU A 250 -5.49 19.39 -0.28
CA GLU A 250 -6.96 19.30 -0.31
C GLU A 250 -7.47 18.17 0.61
N GLY A 251 -6.95 16.96 0.45
CA GLY A 251 -7.41 15.79 1.20
C GLY A 251 -7.06 15.82 2.69
N ARG A 252 -6.08 16.61 3.10
CA ARG A 252 -5.64 16.74 4.51
C ARG A 252 -5.97 18.08 5.14
N SER A 253 -6.63 18.98 4.40
CA SER A 253 -6.92 20.36 4.86
C SER A 253 -5.67 21.09 5.34
N MET A 254 -4.57 20.96 4.58
CA MET A 254 -3.28 21.57 4.82
C MET A 254 -2.94 22.55 3.69
N THR A 255 -1.98 23.43 3.92
CA THR A 255 -1.37 24.22 2.82
C THR A 255 -0.35 23.38 2.04
N THR A 256 -0.07 23.73 0.79
CA THR A 256 0.96 23.07 -0.01
C THR A 256 2.34 23.16 0.60
N GLU A 257 2.64 24.28 1.30
CA GLU A 257 3.89 24.51 2.02
C GLU A 257 4.04 23.59 3.25
N GLU A 258 2.95 23.31 3.95
CA GLU A 258 2.95 22.36 5.07
C GLU A 258 3.16 20.93 4.55
N VAL A 259 2.49 20.58 3.46
CA VAL A 259 2.68 19.28 2.82
C VAL A 259 4.11 19.12 2.30
N ASP A 260 4.72 20.14 1.66
CA ASP A 260 6.10 20.07 1.12
C ASP A 260 7.13 19.78 2.22
N LYS A 261 6.93 20.28 3.45
CA LYS A 261 7.82 19.96 4.59
C LYS A 261 7.79 18.49 4.96
N LEU A 262 6.66 17.82 4.74
CA LEU A 262 6.45 16.39 5.02
C LEU A 262 6.69 15.52 3.78
N ALA A 263 6.82 16.12 2.60
CA ALA A 263 6.96 15.46 1.31
C ALA A 263 8.41 15.09 0.97
N ARG A 264 8.79 15.25 -0.30
CA ARG A 264 10.12 14.93 -0.87
C ARG A 264 10.49 13.47 -0.74
N GLY A 265 9.50 12.59 -0.89
CA GLY A 265 9.68 11.14 -0.84
C GLY A 265 9.86 10.56 0.56
N LYS A 266 9.69 11.34 1.62
CA LYS A 266 9.73 10.82 2.99
C LYS A 266 8.58 9.85 3.24
N VAL A 267 8.87 8.79 3.99
CA VAL A 267 7.91 7.77 4.43
C VAL A 267 7.73 7.84 5.93
N TYR A 268 6.54 7.48 6.40
CA TYR A 268 6.15 7.52 7.79
C TYR A 268 5.47 6.22 8.18
N TYR A 269 5.60 5.81 9.43
CA TYR A 269 4.75 4.76 9.98
C TYR A 269 3.37 5.32 10.34
N GLY A 270 2.35 4.45 10.42
CA GLY A 270 0.98 4.89 10.69
C GLY A 270 0.84 5.76 11.94
N ASN A 271 1.55 5.47 13.03
CA ASN A 271 1.53 6.31 14.22
C ASN A 271 2.07 7.73 13.94
N GLU A 272 3.23 7.82 13.27
CA GLU A 272 3.83 9.11 12.88
C GLU A 272 2.93 9.85 11.87
N GLY A 273 2.35 9.11 10.92
CA GLY A 273 1.40 9.67 9.95
C GLY A 273 0.18 10.29 10.63
N LYS A 274 -0.30 9.70 11.73
CA LYS A 274 -1.38 10.27 12.54
C LYS A 274 -0.96 11.58 13.23
N GLU A 275 0.20 11.60 13.85
CA GLU A 275 0.74 12.78 14.53
C GLU A 275 0.97 13.95 13.54
N LEU A 276 1.36 13.62 12.30
CA LEU A 276 1.62 14.58 11.23
C LEU A 276 0.36 14.92 10.40
N ASN A 277 -0.82 14.47 10.82
CA ASN A 277 -2.07 14.66 10.09
C ASN A 277 -2.09 14.08 8.66
N LEU A 278 -1.25 13.08 8.37
CA LEU A 278 -1.25 12.38 7.09
C LEU A 278 -2.30 11.26 7.03
N ILE A 279 -2.80 10.80 8.17
CA ILE A 279 -3.95 9.88 8.29
C ILE A 279 -4.85 10.30 9.44
N ASP A 280 -6.09 9.78 9.45
CA ASP A 280 -7.09 10.16 10.44
C ASP A 280 -7.12 9.20 11.63
N ILE A 281 -7.00 7.90 11.37
CA ILE A 281 -7.17 6.85 12.38
C ILE A 281 -6.06 5.82 12.27
N VAL A 282 -5.48 5.48 13.43
CA VAL A 282 -4.65 4.28 13.56
C VAL A 282 -5.54 3.14 14.04
N GLY A 283 -5.70 2.09 13.21
CA GLY A 283 -6.55 0.95 13.49
C GLY A 283 -6.05 -0.33 12.80
N GLU A 284 -6.52 -1.49 13.27
CA GLU A 284 -6.21 -2.81 12.71
C GLU A 284 -7.46 -3.44 12.08
#